data_0e9df3242d6d22c5e60174e5ebe30857
#
_entry.id   0e9df3242d6d22c5e60174e5ebe30857
#
_cell.length_a   1.000
_cell.length_b   1.000
_cell.length_c   1.000
_cell.angle_alpha   90.00
_cell.angle_beta   90.00
_cell.angle_gamma   90.00
#
_symmetry.space_group_name_H-M   'P 1'
#
loop_
_entity.id
_entity.type
_entity.pdbx_description
1 polymer ?
#
loop_
_entity_poly.entity_id
_entity_poly.type
_entity_poly.pdbx_seq_one_letter_code
_entity_poly.pdbx_strand_id
1 'polypeptide(L)'
;YKFSFKPHPADNTNACERLGLDIDHTLEPLSQILEGFDVVVGSHATSATLDAYLAGVKPIIFLNGKTFNLSPLRGYAGAKFVSSSRQLIDLLVSHDYLGASLNGDEEFFLSDPGLVRWERLLLASDIG
;
A
#
# COMPACT_ATOMS: atom_id res chain seq x y z
N TYR A 1 -17.02 10.37 0.51
CA TYR A 1 -16.10 9.32 0.90
C TYR A 1 -16.27 8.97 2.36
N LYS A 2 -16.19 7.67 2.69
CA LYS A 2 -16.01 7.19 4.06
C LYS A 2 -14.51 6.92 4.27
N PHE A 3 -13.93 7.47 5.33
CA PHE A 3 -12.53 7.31 5.66
C PHE A 3 -12.36 6.42 6.88
N SER A 4 -11.33 5.61 6.87
CA SER A 4 -10.86 4.88 8.04
C SER A 4 -9.35 5.03 8.16
N PHE A 5 -8.86 5.21 9.36
CA PHE A 5 -7.44 5.32 9.65
C PHE A 5 -6.90 4.01 10.22
N LYS A 6 -5.80 3.54 9.64
CA LYS A 6 -5.07 2.39 10.15
C LYS A 6 -3.71 2.84 10.67
N PRO A 7 -3.51 2.91 11.99
CA PRO A 7 -2.21 3.25 12.57
C PRO A 7 -1.19 2.15 12.27
N HIS A 8 0.09 2.54 12.23
CA HIS A 8 1.17 1.56 12.19
C HIS A 8 1.18 0.75 13.49
N PRO A 9 1.43 -0.58 13.45
CA PRO A 9 1.41 -1.41 14.65
C PRO A 9 2.37 -0.95 15.77
N ALA A 10 3.46 -0.27 15.42
CA ALA A 10 4.40 0.30 16.37
C ALA A 10 4.04 1.72 16.82
N ASP A 11 2.95 2.31 16.31
CA ASP A 11 2.51 3.64 16.70
C ASP A 11 1.56 3.53 17.88
N ASN A 12 2.08 3.82 19.07
CA ASN A 12 1.32 3.83 20.31
C ASN A 12 0.54 5.15 20.52
N THR A 13 0.63 6.09 19.57
CA THR A 13 -0.05 7.37 19.66
C THR A 13 -1.31 7.35 18.80
N ASN A 14 -2.45 7.71 19.39
CA ASN A 14 -3.65 7.94 18.61
C ASN A 14 -3.50 9.25 17.81
N ALA A 15 -2.98 9.14 16.59
CA ALA A 15 -2.73 10.30 15.73
C ALA A 15 -4.03 11.08 15.45
N CYS A 16 -5.17 10.40 15.33
CA CYS A 16 -6.46 11.03 15.09
C CYS A 16 -6.88 11.90 16.29
N GLU A 17 -6.75 11.41 17.52
CA GLU A 17 -7.03 12.20 18.74
C GLU A 17 -6.13 13.43 18.84
N ARG A 18 -4.84 13.27 18.60
CA ARG A 18 -3.88 14.40 18.65
C ARG A 18 -4.19 15.50 17.65
N LEU A 19 -4.75 15.12 16.50
CA LEU A 19 -5.11 16.05 15.42
C LEU A 19 -6.56 16.52 15.52
N GLY A 20 -7.33 16.03 16.50
CA GLY A 20 -8.75 16.37 16.64
C GLY A 20 -9.60 15.86 15.46
N LEU A 21 -9.20 14.76 14.84
CA LEU A 21 -9.90 14.18 13.71
C LEU A 21 -10.88 13.11 14.20
N ASP A 22 -12.15 13.30 13.88
CA ASP A 22 -13.21 12.30 14.08
C ASP A 22 -13.26 11.36 12.87
N ILE A 23 -12.31 10.41 12.85
CA ILE A 23 -12.20 9.42 11.77
C ILE A 23 -12.21 8.03 12.40
N ASP A 24 -13.01 7.14 11.83
CA ASP A 24 -13.00 5.72 12.19
C ASP A 24 -11.57 5.18 12.10
N HIS A 25 -11.15 4.45 13.13
CA HIS A 25 -9.85 3.78 13.11
C HIS A 25 -10.02 2.28 13.37
N THR A 26 -9.10 1.49 12.83
CA THR A 26 -9.10 0.05 13.01
C THR A 26 -7.71 -0.45 13.40
N LEU A 27 -7.69 -1.44 14.30
CA LEU A 27 -6.49 -2.17 14.69
C LEU A 27 -6.39 -3.54 14.00
N GLU A 28 -7.41 -3.92 13.25
CA GLU A 28 -7.43 -5.19 12.53
C GLU A 28 -6.28 -5.29 11.53
N PRO A 29 -5.76 -6.49 11.24
CA PRO A 29 -4.76 -6.70 10.21
C PRO A 29 -5.21 -6.12 8.86
N LEU A 30 -4.28 -5.48 8.14
CA LEU A 30 -4.59 -4.84 6.86
C LEU A 30 -5.23 -5.83 5.87
N SER A 31 -4.72 -7.05 5.81
CA SER A 31 -5.22 -8.12 4.93
C SER A 31 -6.68 -8.50 5.16
N GLN A 32 -7.22 -8.22 6.34
CA GLN A 32 -8.62 -8.55 6.69
C GLN A 32 -9.60 -7.44 6.33
N ILE A 33 -9.11 -6.23 6.13
CA ILE A 33 -9.95 -5.06 5.91
C ILE A 33 -9.89 -4.52 4.47
N LEU A 34 -8.88 -4.88 3.69
CA LEU A 34 -8.64 -4.31 2.35
C LEU A 34 -9.83 -4.44 1.41
N GLU A 35 -10.53 -5.58 1.42
CA GLU A 35 -11.69 -5.82 0.55
C GLU A 35 -12.85 -4.83 0.79
N GLY A 36 -12.87 -4.17 1.93
CA GLY A 36 -13.87 -3.16 2.27
C GLY A 36 -13.58 -1.75 1.74
N PHE A 37 -12.48 -1.56 1.00
CA PHE A 37 -12.04 -0.24 0.55
C PHE A 37 -11.78 -0.19 -0.96
N ASP A 38 -12.14 0.93 -1.57
CA ASP A 38 -11.85 1.21 -2.99
C ASP A 38 -10.41 1.70 -3.19
N VAL A 39 -9.88 2.40 -2.18
CA VAL A 39 -8.61 3.11 -2.25
C VAL A 39 -7.86 3.00 -0.92
N VAL A 40 -6.56 2.81 -1.00
CA VAL A 40 -5.65 2.94 0.15
C VAL A 40 -4.67 4.08 -0.10
N VAL A 41 -4.64 5.04 0.81
CA VAL A 41 -3.66 6.13 0.80
C VAL A 41 -2.58 5.83 1.81
N GLY A 42 -1.34 5.77 1.38
CA GLY A 42 -0.21 5.47 2.27
C GLY A 42 1.06 6.22 1.90
N SER A 43 2.04 6.19 2.80
CA SER A 43 3.38 6.73 2.55
C SER A 43 4.16 5.83 1.58
N HIS A 44 5.11 6.44 0.85
CA HIS A 44 6.06 5.71 0.00
C HIS A 44 7.01 4.77 0.77
N ALA A 45 7.06 4.87 2.09
CA ALA A 45 7.93 4.07 2.96
C ALA A 45 7.21 2.91 3.66
N THR A 46 5.93 2.67 3.35
CA THR A 46 5.14 1.59 3.95
C THR A 46 4.82 0.49 2.94
N SER A 47 4.76 -0.76 3.41
CA SER A 47 4.28 -1.89 2.60
C SER A 47 2.77 -1.86 2.37
N ALA A 48 2.02 -1.11 3.15
CA ALA A 48 0.54 -1.08 3.10
C ALA A 48 0.00 -0.79 1.69
N THR A 49 0.66 0.11 0.93
CA THR A 49 0.26 0.42 -0.45
C THR A 49 0.56 -0.72 -1.42
N LEU A 50 1.59 -1.50 -1.15
CA LEU A 50 1.91 -2.71 -1.91
C LEU A 50 0.90 -3.81 -1.61
N ASP A 51 0.58 -4.03 -0.32
CA ASP A 51 -0.42 -5.01 0.10
C ASP A 51 -1.78 -4.68 -0.54
N ALA A 52 -2.15 -3.39 -0.58
CA ALA A 52 -3.35 -2.93 -1.27
C ALA A 52 -3.31 -3.25 -2.78
N TYR A 53 -2.20 -2.97 -3.44
CA TYR A 53 -2.02 -3.27 -4.87
C TYR A 53 -2.20 -4.75 -5.16
N LEU A 54 -1.57 -5.62 -4.37
CA LEU A 54 -1.67 -7.08 -4.51
C LEU A 54 -3.08 -7.61 -4.22
N ALA A 55 -3.82 -6.94 -3.33
CA ALA A 55 -5.22 -7.26 -3.03
C ALA A 55 -6.22 -6.68 -4.06
N GLY A 56 -5.75 -6.00 -5.11
CA GLY A 56 -6.62 -5.40 -6.11
C GLY A 56 -7.23 -4.05 -5.69
N VAL A 57 -6.83 -3.49 -4.55
CA VAL A 57 -7.26 -2.19 -4.06
C VAL A 57 -6.34 -1.09 -4.61
N LYS A 58 -6.91 0.02 -5.05
CA LYS A 58 -6.14 1.10 -5.70
C LYS A 58 -5.22 1.82 -4.72
N PRO A 59 -3.89 1.77 -4.87
CA PRO A 59 -2.97 2.48 -4.01
C PRO A 59 -2.74 3.92 -4.50
N ILE A 60 -2.81 4.87 -3.57
CA ILE A 60 -2.35 6.24 -3.76
C ILE A 60 -1.17 6.45 -2.78
N ILE A 61 -0.01 6.72 -3.32
CA ILE A 61 1.23 6.86 -2.57
C ILE A 61 1.53 8.33 -2.34
N PHE A 62 1.57 8.74 -1.07
CA PHE A 62 1.94 10.09 -0.70
C PHE A 62 3.46 10.20 -0.60
N LEU A 63 4.04 11.06 -1.44
CA LEU A 63 5.48 11.32 -1.49
C LEU A 63 5.84 12.45 -0.55
N ASN A 64 6.84 12.22 0.28
CA ASN A 64 7.49 13.28 1.02
C ASN A 64 8.56 13.92 0.13
N GLY A 65 8.40 15.21 -0.19
CA GLY A 65 9.34 15.94 -1.05
C GLY A 65 10.78 16.06 -0.51
N LYS A 66 11.03 15.60 0.73
CA LYS A 66 12.37 15.63 1.37
C LYS A 66 13.09 14.28 1.32
N THR A 67 12.45 13.23 0.81
CA THR A 67 13.00 11.87 0.80
C THR A 67 12.87 11.25 -0.59
N PHE A 68 13.72 10.27 -0.88
CA PHE A 68 13.61 9.49 -2.11
C PHE A 68 12.31 8.68 -2.13
N ASN A 69 11.75 8.49 -3.32
CA ASN A 69 10.62 7.59 -3.50
C ASN A 69 11.10 6.13 -3.35
N LEU A 70 10.81 5.53 -2.21
CA LEU A 70 11.14 4.14 -1.90
C LEU A 70 10.02 3.16 -2.25
N SER A 71 8.91 3.64 -2.82
CA SER A 71 7.80 2.77 -3.17
C SER A 71 8.21 1.75 -4.25
N PRO A 72 7.99 0.46 -4.03
CA PRO A 72 8.21 -0.56 -5.04
C PRO A 72 7.25 -0.45 -6.22
N LEU A 73 6.13 0.26 -6.05
CA LEU A 73 5.13 0.48 -7.10
C LEU A 73 5.49 1.59 -8.10
N ARG A 74 6.71 2.13 -8.02
CA ARG A 74 7.18 3.16 -8.96
C ARG A 74 7.24 2.60 -10.37
N GLY A 75 6.51 3.25 -11.31
CA GLY A 75 6.42 2.81 -12.70
C GLY A 75 5.23 1.90 -13.00
N TYR A 76 4.49 1.45 -11.99
CA TYR A 76 3.30 0.63 -12.19
C TYR A 76 2.07 1.51 -12.46
N ALA A 77 1.36 1.22 -13.55
CA ALA A 77 0.24 2.03 -14.03
C ALA A 77 -0.94 2.09 -13.04
N GLY A 78 -1.13 1.03 -12.25
CA GLY A 78 -2.19 0.95 -11.24
C GLY A 78 -1.94 1.77 -9.98
N ALA A 79 -0.71 2.28 -9.78
CA ALA A 79 -0.35 3.07 -8.62
C ALA A 79 -0.34 4.57 -8.95
N LYS A 80 -0.92 5.38 -8.07
CA LYS A 80 -0.92 6.84 -8.20
C LYS A 80 -0.01 7.46 -7.15
N PHE A 81 0.67 8.54 -7.53
CA PHE A 81 1.61 9.23 -6.66
C PHE A 81 1.17 10.69 -6.51
N VAL A 82 1.13 11.17 -5.28
CA VAL A 82 0.80 12.56 -4.94
C VAL A 82 1.84 13.12 -3.97
N SER A 83 2.12 14.41 -4.03
CA SER A 83 3.09 15.08 -3.17
C SER A 83 2.49 16.22 -2.35
N SER A 84 1.19 16.46 -2.49
CA SER A 84 0.47 17.47 -1.71
C SER A 84 -0.97 17.03 -1.44
N SER A 85 -1.57 17.59 -0.39
CA SER A 85 -2.98 17.37 -0.08
C SER A 85 -3.90 17.82 -1.22
N ARG A 86 -3.52 18.88 -1.93
CA ARG A 86 -4.26 19.37 -3.09
C ARG A 86 -4.33 18.33 -4.20
N GLN A 87 -3.18 17.75 -4.56
CA GLN A 87 -3.13 16.69 -5.57
C GLN A 87 -3.94 15.46 -5.16
N LEU A 88 -3.91 15.10 -3.86
CA LEU A 88 -4.72 14.00 -3.35
C LEU A 88 -6.21 14.28 -3.52
N ILE A 89 -6.66 15.47 -3.14
CA ILE A 89 -8.07 15.88 -3.26
C ILE A 89 -8.50 15.88 -4.73
N ASP A 90 -7.72 16.51 -5.61
CA ASP A 90 -8.02 16.61 -7.03
C ASP A 90 -8.12 15.19 -7.66
N LEU A 91 -7.22 14.27 -7.29
CA LEU A 91 -7.24 12.88 -7.75
C LEU A 91 -8.47 12.12 -7.25
N LEU A 92 -8.85 12.30 -5.98
CA LEU A 92 -10.04 11.66 -5.41
C LEU A 92 -11.32 12.19 -6.05
N VAL A 93 -11.42 13.51 -6.29
CA VAL A 93 -12.60 14.14 -6.89
C VAL A 93 -12.74 13.78 -8.37
N SER A 94 -11.65 13.72 -9.13
CA SER A 94 -11.69 13.34 -10.55
C SER A 94 -11.91 11.85 -10.78
N HIS A 95 -11.74 11.01 -9.77
CA HIS A 95 -11.76 9.55 -9.87
C HIS A 95 -10.74 8.96 -10.86
N ASP A 96 -9.69 9.70 -11.22
CA ASP A 96 -8.66 9.26 -12.19
C ASP A 96 -7.85 8.05 -11.72
N TYR A 97 -7.97 7.69 -10.44
CA TYR A 97 -7.39 6.47 -9.90
C TYR A 97 -8.14 5.20 -10.35
N LEU A 98 -9.38 5.31 -10.81
CA LEU A 98 -10.20 4.15 -11.22
C LEU A 98 -9.81 3.62 -12.61
N GLY A 99 -9.29 4.48 -13.48
CA GLY A 99 -9.04 4.15 -14.89
C GLY A 99 -7.86 3.22 -15.17
N ALA A 100 -6.95 3.03 -14.21
CA ALA A 100 -5.82 2.13 -14.39
C ALA A 100 -6.23 0.70 -13.99
N SER A 101 -6.21 -0.22 -14.95
CA SER A 101 -6.30 -1.64 -14.64
C SER A 101 -5.14 -2.03 -13.74
N LEU A 102 -5.43 -2.67 -12.63
CA LEU A 102 -4.43 -3.43 -11.89
C LEU A 102 -4.27 -4.72 -12.71
N ASN A 103 -3.38 -4.70 -13.70
CA ASN A 103 -3.05 -5.90 -14.44
C ASN A 103 -2.32 -6.83 -13.49
N GLY A 104 -3.06 -7.77 -12.90
CA GLY A 104 -2.51 -8.85 -12.07
C GLY A 104 -1.55 -9.77 -12.82
N ASP A 105 -1.33 -9.53 -14.10
CA ASP A 105 -0.44 -10.30 -14.96
C ASP A 105 1.03 -9.82 -14.92
N GLU A 106 1.30 -8.66 -14.34
CA GLU A 106 2.68 -8.29 -14.04
C GLU A 106 3.09 -9.01 -12.76
N GLU A 107 3.86 -10.08 -12.91
CA GLU A 107 4.52 -10.81 -11.81
C GLU A 107 5.42 -9.86 -11.01
N PHE A 108 4.81 -9.05 -10.14
CA PHE A 108 5.56 -8.17 -9.26
C PHE A 108 6.38 -8.97 -8.25
N PHE A 109 5.80 -10.05 -7.76
CA PHE A 109 6.47 -11.04 -6.95
C PHE A 109 6.20 -12.42 -7.53
N LEU A 110 7.27 -13.17 -7.72
CA LEU A 110 7.19 -14.60 -7.79
C LEU A 110 6.83 -15.11 -6.39
N SER A 111 5.53 -15.09 -6.07
CA SER A 111 5.06 -15.78 -4.88
C SER A 111 5.16 -17.28 -5.14
N ASP A 112 6.04 -17.93 -4.38
CA ASP A 112 6.15 -19.38 -4.35
C ASP A 112 5.53 -19.88 -3.05
N PRO A 113 4.22 -20.22 -3.05
CA PRO A 113 3.53 -20.64 -1.83
C PRO A 113 4.14 -21.88 -1.17
N GLY A 114 4.80 -22.72 -1.97
CA GLY A 114 5.51 -23.89 -1.49
C GLY A 114 6.94 -23.64 -1.04
N LEU A 115 7.44 -22.40 -1.21
CA LEU A 115 8.83 -22.02 -0.92
C LEU A 115 9.87 -22.92 -1.60
N VAL A 116 9.52 -23.58 -2.70
CA VAL A 116 10.36 -24.57 -3.40
C VAL A 116 11.71 -24.00 -3.84
N ARG A 117 11.74 -22.71 -4.20
CA ARG A 117 12.99 -22.03 -4.56
C ARG A 117 13.90 -21.81 -3.35
N TRP A 118 13.32 -21.47 -2.22
CA TRP A 118 14.03 -21.30 -0.96
C TRP A 118 14.56 -22.63 -0.46
N GLU A 119 13.73 -23.67 -0.52
CA GLU A 119 14.15 -25.03 -0.17
C GLU A 119 15.36 -25.47 -1.00
N ARG A 120 15.30 -25.31 -2.34
CA ARG A 120 16.43 -25.63 -3.22
C ARG A 120 17.69 -24.84 -2.91
N LEU A 121 17.55 -23.54 -2.62
CA LEU A 121 18.67 -22.69 -2.24
C LEU A 121 19.32 -23.13 -0.93
N LEU A 122 18.52 -23.44 0.07
CA LEU A 122 19.00 -23.87 1.38
C LEU A 122 19.64 -25.26 1.33
N LEU A 123 19.07 -26.19 0.58
CA LEU A 123 19.63 -27.54 0.41
C LEU A 123 20.86 -27.57 -0.51
N ALA A 124 20.98 -26.62 -1.44
CA ALA A 124 22.17 -26.51 -2.29
C ALA A 124 23.41 -25.97 -1.55
N SER A 125 23.22 -25.40 -0.37
CA SER A 125 24.32 -24.85 0.45
C SER A 125 25.17 -25.94 1.18
N ASP A 126 24.71 -27.20 1.13
CA ASP A 126 25.43 -28.34 1.75
C ASP A 126 26.45 -29.01 0.81
N ILE A 127 26.75 -28.38 -0.34
CA ILE A 127 27.78 -28.86 -1.27
C ILE A 127 28.97 -27.89 -1.21
N GLY A 128 29.74 -28.02 -0.17
CA GLY A 128 31.02 -27.33 0.01
C GLY A 128 32.04 -28.24 0.65
#